data_ccd0b2ff971a10d0c1edb83713379e4a
#
_entry.id   ccd0b2ff971a10d0c1edb83713379e4a
#
_cell.length_a   1.000
_cell.length_b   1.000
_cell.length_c   1.000
_cell.angle_alpha   90.00
_cell.angle_beta   90.00
_cell.angle_gamma   90.00
#
_symmetry.space_group_name_H-M   'P 1'
#
loop_
_entity.id
_entity.type
_entity.pdbx_description
1 polymer ?
#
loop_
_entity_poly.entity_id
_entity_poly.type
_entity_poly.pdbx_seq_one_letter_code
_entity_poly.pdbx_strand_id
1 'polypeptide(L)'
;MNFNEWKQLAEEGKAEAQYNLGLMYSLGKEIPKNNQEAIKWYLRAAEQGFAEAQTNLGLMYGKGQGVEQNFNEAVTWYRLAAEQGLAQAQHNLGVMYGKGQGVAKDFFEALWWFKLAAEQGYGQAQYNLGLMYSRGEGTSIDYKEALRWYLLSAEQRISGAQSNLGLMYEKGLGVEQDYVEAHKWFNIAGVNGNATGKKNADIIEKKMQPGQIITAIGLAREWLEKL
;
A
#
# COMPACT_ATOMS: atom_id res chain seq x y z
N MET A 1 -13.62 18.60 -17.05
CA MET A 1 -12.92 18.84 -18.34
C MET A 1 -12.97 17.57 -19.15
N ASN A 2 -13.27 17.66 -20.43
CA ASN A 2 -13.30 16.55 -21.38
C ASN A 2 -11.92 16.33 -22.04
N PHE A 3 -11.80 15.26 -22.84
CA PHE A 3 -10.53 14.91 -23.52
C PHE A 3 -9.94 16.06 -24.35
N ASN A 4 -10.77 16.77 -25.12
CA ASN A 4 -10.28 17.85 -26.01
C ASN A 4 -9.76 19.05 -25.22
N GLU A 5 -10.41 19.41 -24.12
CA GLU A 5 -9.97 20.48 -23.23
C GLU A 5 -8.64 20.13 -22.55
N TRP A 6 -8.51 18.90 -22.02
CA TRP A 6 -7.23 18.44 -21.45
C TRP A 6 -6.13 18.39 -22.49
N LYS A 7 -6.43 17.93 -23.72
CA LYS A 7 -5.47 17.84 -24.81
C LYS A 7 -4.93 19.23 -25.19
N GLN A 8 -5.79 20.21 -25.34
CA GLN A 8 -5.37 21.58 -25.65
C GLN A 8 -4.42 22.13 -24.57
N LEU A 9 -4.80 22.03 -23.30
CA LEU A 9 -3.98 22.53 -22.19
C LEU A 9 -2.65 21.76 -22.04
N ALA A 10 -2.63 20.46 -22.36
CA ALA A 10 -1.42 19.65 -22.37
C ALA A 10 -0.46 20.05 -23.50
N GLU A 11 -1.00 20.36 -24.67
CA GLU A 11 -0.25 20.89 -25.83
C GLU A 11 0.31 22.29 -25.55
N GLU A 12 -0.39 23.12 -24.75
CA GLU A 12 0.10 24.40 -24.21
C GLU A 12 1.22 24.22 -23.15
N GLY A 13 1.55 22.98 -22.76
CA GLY A 13 2.66 22.68 -21.85
C GLY A 13 2.30 22.61 -20.37
N LYS A 14 1.01 22.67 -19.97
CA LYS A 14 0.61 22.60 -18.56
C LYS A 14 0.81 21.21 -17.99
N ALA A 15 1.69 21.06 -16.98
CA ALA A 15 2.06 19.78 -16.40
C ALA A 15 0.87 18.97 -15.86
N GLU A 16 -0.07 19.61 -15.15
CA GLU A 16 -1.29 18.97 -14.67
C GLU A 16 -2.16 18.43 -15.82
N ALA A 17 -2.29 19.17 -16.92
CA ALA A 17 -3.04 18.72 -18.07
C ALA A 17 -2.35 17.56 -18.79
N GLN A 18 -1.03 17.58 -18.90
CA GLN A 18 -0.24 16.48 -19.44
C GLN A 18 -0.41 15.22 -18.59
N TYR A 19 -0.36 15.35 -17.27
CA TYR A 19 -0.63 14.22 -16.34
C TYR A 19 -2.05 13.67 -16.56
N ASN A 20 -3.08 14.53 -16.57
CA ASN A 20 -4.47 14.10 -16.76
C ASN A 20 -4.70 13.44 -18.12
N LEU A 21 -4.09 13.95 -19.19
CA LEU A 21 -4.15 13.32 -20.50
C LEU A 21 -3.47 11.97 -20.52
N GLY A 22 -2.30 11.84 -19.88
CA GLY A 22 -1.63 10.56 -19.65
C GLY A 22 -2.52 9.57 -18.89
N LEU A 23 -3.23 10.04 -17.88
CA LEU A 23 -4.17 9.22 -17.10
C LEU A 23 -5.34 8.73 -17.95
N MET A 24 -5.92 9.59 -18.81
CA MET A 24 -7.00 9.21 -19.72
C MET A 24 -6.54 8.09 -20.69
N TYR A 25 -5.35 8.22 -21.26
CA TYR A 25 -4.77 7.17 -22.12
C TYR A 25 -4.48 5.87 -21.36
N SER A 26 -3.98 5.96 -20.13
CA SER A 26 -3.63 4.77 -19.34
C SER A 26 -4.85 3.98 -18.87
N LEU A 27 -5.96 4.67 -18.58
CA LEU A 27 -7.21 4.06 -18.12
C LEU A 27 -8.15 3.68 -19.27
N GLY A 28 -8.01 4.30 -20.43
CA GLY A 28 -8.96 4.16 -21.53
C GLY A 28 -10.27 4.89 -21.25
N LYS A 29 -10.23 6.03 -20.54
CA LYS A 29 -11.40 6.83 -20.20
C LYS A 29 -11.68 7.84 -21.31
N GLU A 30 -12.87 7.77 -21.91
CA GLU A 30 -13.34 8.58 -23.07
C GLU A 30 -12.61 8.28 -24.39
N ILE A 31 -11.47 7.60 -24.35
CA ILE A 31 -10.64 7.26 -25.50
C ILE A 31 -10.12 5.83 -25.35
N PRO A 32 -9.75 5.13 -26.42
CA PRO A 32 -9.14 3.82 -26.31
C PRO A 32 -7.85 3.87 -25.47
N LYS A 33 -7.67 2.86 -24.61
CA LYS A 33 -6.47 2.72 -23.80
C LYS A 33 -5.22 2.64 -24.67
N ASN A 34 -4.22 3.46 -24.36
CA ASN A 34 -2.93 3.47 -25.03
C ASN A 34 -1.81 3.81 -24.06
N ASN A 35 -1.13 2.79 -23.56
CA ASN A 35 -0.05 2.97 -22.58
C ASN A 35 1.18 3.70 -23.16
N GLN A 36 1.44 3.60 -24.46
CA GLN A 36 2.56 4.31 -25.10
C GLN A 36 2.31 5.82 -25.15
N GLU A 37 1.09 6.23 -25.49
CA GLU A 37 0.69 7.63 -25.42
C GLU A 37 0.67 8.13 -23.97
N ALA A 38 0.19 7.31 -23.01
CA ALA A 38 0.22 7.67 -21.60
C ALA A 38 1.65 7.98 -21.12
N ILE A 39 2.65 7.14 -21.47
CA ILE A 39 4.06 7.40 -21.13
C ILE A 39 4.55 8.72 -21.70
N LYS A 40 4.26 9.04 -22.97
CA LYS A 40 4.69 10.29 -23.58
C LYS A 40 4.19 11.51 -22.81
N TRP A 41 2.93 11.49 -22.40
CA TRP A 41 2.34 12.58 -21.66
C TRP A 41 2.83 12.64 -20.22
N TYR A 42 2.97 11.49 -19.54
CA TYR A 42 3.57 11.45 -18.21
C TYR A 42 5.02 11.93 -18.21
N LEU A 43 5.84 11.60 -19.23
CA LEU A 43 7.21 12.10 -19.34
C LEU A 43 7.25 13.62 -19.36
N ARG A 44 6.43 14.27 -20.20
CA ARG A 44 6.36 15.73 -20.26
C ARG A 44 5.98 16.37 -18.93
N ALA A 45 5.02 15.78 -18.21
CA ALA A 45 4.63 16.27 -16.89
C ALA A 45 5.72 16.02 -15.84
N ALA A 46 6.35 14.84 -15.87
CA ALA A 46 7.39 14.43 -14.94
C ALA A 46 8.68 15.25 -15.08
N GLU A 47 9.04 15.63 -16.30
CA GLU A 47 10.17 16.54 -16.60
C GLU A 47 9.94 17.95 -16.03
N GLN A 48 8.68 18.35 -15.84
CA GLN A 48 8.30 19.58 -15.15
C GLN A 48 8.21 19.40 -13.62
N GLY A 49 8.57 18.24 -13.09
CA GLY A 49 8.56 17.94 -11.65
C GLY A 49 7.21 17.46 -11.10
N PHE A 50 6.23 17.11 -11.94
CA PHE A 50 4.92 16.65 -11.46
C PHE A 50 5.03 15.26 -10.80
N ALA A 51 4.96 15.20 -9.47
CA ALA A 51 5.29 14.00 -8.68
C ALA A 51 4.38 12.79 -8.98
N GLU A 52 3.09 13.02 -9.23
CA GLU A 52 2.16 11.96 -9.59
C GLU A 52 2.49 11.36 -10.97
N ALA A 53 2.94 12.17 -11.92
CA ALA A 53 3.40 11.67 -13.22
C ALA A 53 4.69 10.85 -13.08
N GLN A 54 5.64 11.32 -12.27
CA GLN A 54 6.85 10.56 -11.94
C GLN A 54 6.50 9.21 -11.30
N THR A 55 5.54 9.19 -10.36
CA THR A 55 5.09 7.95 -9.73
C THR A 55 4.47 6.99 -10.74
N ASN A 56 3.63 7.50 -11.66
CA ASN A 56 3.02 6.67 -12.69
C ASN A 56 4.04 6.14 -13.71
N LEU A 57 5.05 6.92 -14.06
CA LEU A 57 6.18 6.42 -14.87
C LEU A 57 6.93 5.30 -14.16
N GLY A 58 7.25 5.49 -12.88
CA GLY A 58 7.86 4.44 -12.07
C GLY A 58 7.04 3.15 -12.08
N LEU A 59 5.72 3.25 -11.99
CA LEU A 59 4.81 2.11 -12.06
C LEU A 59 4.82 1.46 -13.45
N MET A 60 4.80 2.25 -14.53
CA MET A 60 4.80 1.75 -15.91
C MET A 60 6.10 1.05 -16.25
N TYR A 61 7.25 1.61 -15.90
CA TYR A 61 8.56 0.96 -16.07
C TYR A 61 8.68 -0.29 -15.19
N GLY A 62 8.25 -0.23 -13.94
CA GLY A 62 8.31 -1.38 -13.01
C GLY A 62 7.45 -2.56 -13.43
N LYS A 63 6.36 -2.32 -14.19
CA LYS A 63 5.44 -3.35 -14.69
C LYS A 63 5.61 -3.69 -16.18
N GLY A 64 6.42 -2.96 -16.93
CA GLY A 64 6.53 -3.12 -18.38
C GLY A 64 5.24 -2.74 -19.12
N GLN A 65 4.52 -1.71 -18.66
CA GLN A 65 3.25 -1.30 -19.25
C GLN A 65 3.46 -0.23 -20.33
N GLY A 66 3.41 -0.62 -21.60
CA GLY A 66 3.64 0.26 -22.74
C GLY A 66 5.12 0.54 -23.03
N VAL A 67 6.01 -0.03 -22.25
CA VAL A 67 7.47 0.05 -22.35
C VAL A 67 8.07 -1.26 -21.84
N GLU A 68 9.29 -1.58 -22.20
CA GLU A 68 10.03 -2.70 -21.63
C GLU A 68 10.22 -2.49 -20.12
N GLN A 69 10.06 -3.58 -19.34
CA GLN A 69 10.24 -3.52 -17.89
C GLN A 69 11.66 -3.09 -17.53
N ASN A 70 11.77 -2.06 -16.72
CA ASN A 70 13.06 -1.55 -16.27
C ASN A 70 12.93 -1.04 -14.81
N PHE A 71 13.45 -1.82 -13.88
CA PHE A 71 13.42 -1.48 -12.46
C PHE A 71 14.34 -0.31 -12.09
N ASN A 72 15.46 -0.09 -12.84
CA ASN A 72 16.34 1.04 -12.59
C ASN A 72 15.63 2.36 -12.92
N GLU A 73 14.96 2.41 -14.08
CA GLU A 73 14.12 3.54 -14.43
C GLU A 73 12.98 3.75 -13.43
N ALA A 74 12.32 2.66 -13.01
CA ALA A 74 11.25 2.76 -12.00
C ALA A 74 11.76 3.40 -10.70
N VAL A 75 12.92 2.97 -10.21
CA VAL A 75 13.55 3.55 -9.01
C VAL A 75 13.88 5.02 -9.20
N THR A 76 14.42 5.40 -10.35
CA THR A 76 14.76 6.80 -10.66
C THR A 76 13.52 7.69 -10.55
N TRP A 77 12.42 7.31 -11.19
CA TRP A 77 11.19 8.07 -11.15
C TRP A 77 10.52 8.07 -9.78
N TYR A 78 10.50 6.92 -9.06
CA TYR A 78 9.97 6.87 -7.70
C TYR A 78 10.78 7.75 -6.75
N ARG A 79 12.10 7.79 -6.89
CA ARG A 79 12.97 8.62 -6.04
C ARG A 79 12.65 10.11 -6.22
N LEU A 80 12.54 10.58 -7.46
CA LEU A 80 12.18 11.97 -7.73
C LEU A 80 10.85 12.38 -7.10
N ALA A 81 9.84 11.52 -7.18
CA ALA A 81 8.55 11.79 -6.55
C ALA A 81 8.58 11.64 -5.01
N ALA A 82 9.33 10.68 -4.49
CA ALA A 82 9.47 10.42 -3.06
C ALA A 82 10.20 11.56 -2.33
N GLU A 83 11.22 12.13 -2.95
CA GLU A 83 11.96 13.31 -2.45
C GLU A 83 11.07 14.56 -2.40
N GLN A 84 10.04 14.64 -3.22
CA GLN A 84 9.01 15.68 -3.15
C GLN A 84 7.96 15.41 -2.05
N GLY A 85 8.07 14.29 -1.33
CA GLY A 85 7.19 13.96 -0.22
C GLY A 85 5.97 13.11 -0.58
N LEU A 86 5.79 12.66 -1.84
CA LEU A 86 4.61 11.89 -2.22
C LEU A 86 4.62 10.50 -1.56
N ALA A 87 3.68 10.25 -0.64
CA ALA A 87 3.63 9.04 0.18
C ALA A 87 3.58 7.74 -0.64
N GLN A 88 2.83 7.74 -1.75
CA GLN A 88 2.76 6.59 -2.65
C GLN A 88 4.12 6.27 -3.29
N ALA A 89 4.88 7.29 -3.69
CA ALA A 89 6.21 7.10 -4.27
C ALA A 89 7.21 6.62 -3.21
N GLN A 90 7.16 7.19 -2.00
CA GLN A 90 7.97 6.75 -0.87
C GLN A 90 7.70 5.27 -0.55
N HIS A 91 6.44 4.87 -0.47
CA HIS A 91 6.08 3.47 -0.30
C HIS A 91 6.64 2.59 -1.42
N ASN A 92 6.46 2.99 -2.68
CA ASN A 92 6.96 2.20 -3.82
C ASN A 92 8.48 2.09 -3.82
N LEU A 93 9.19 3.16 -3.48
CA LEU A 93 10.64 3.15 -3.35
C LEU A 93 11.09 2.23 -2.21
N GLY A 94 10.41 2.25 -1.06
CA GLY A 94 10.63 1.31 0.03
C GLY A 94 10.46 -0.15 -0.40
N VAL A 95 9.46 -0.45 -1.23
CA VAL A 95 9.27 -1.80 -1.81
C VAL A 95 10.44 -2.19 -2.73
N MET A 96 10.95 -1.26 -3.55
CA MET A 96 12.09 -1.51 -4.43
C MET A 96 13.34 -1.88 -3.62
N TYR A 97 13.66 -1.12 -2.57
CA TYR A 97 14.77 -1.42 -1.67
C TYR A 97 14.57 -2.75 -0.91
N GLY A 98 13.39 -3.00 -0.35
CA GLY A 98 13.10 -4.24 0.37
C GLY A 98 13.23 -5.50 -0.49
N LYS A 99 12.94 -5.38 -1.80
CA LYS A 99 13.05 -6.49 -2.77
C LYS A 99 14.39 -6.55 -3.50
N GLY A 100 15.18 -5.48 -3.50
CA GLY A 100 16.40 -5.37 -4.33
C GLY A 100 16.07 -5.29 -5.83
N GLN A 101 15.01 -4.57 -6.19
CA GLN A 101 14.58 -4.39 -7.58
C GLN A 101 15.06 -3.02 -8.12
N GLY A 102 15.98 -3.01 -9.06
CA GLY A 102 16.58 -1.80 -9.62
C GLY A 102 17.56 -1.07 -8.68
N VAL A 103 17.72 -1.58 -7.47
CA VAL A 103 18.69 -1.15 -6.45
C VAL A 103 19.19 -2.35 -5.66
N ALA A 104 20.32 -2.24 -5.00
CA ALA A 104 20.75 -3.25 -4.03
C ALA A 104 19.69 -3.36 -2.91
N LYS A 105 19.43 -4.60 -2.48
CA LYS A 105 18.50 -4.84 -1.38
C LYS A 105 19.02 -4.19 -0.10
N ASP A 106 18.20 -3.33 0.49
CA ASP A 106 18.54 -2.62 1.71
C ASP A 106 17.28 -2.42 2.57
N PHE A 107 17.24 -3.13 3.70
CA PHE A 107 16.12 -3.03 4.63
C PHE A 107 16.12 -1.76 5.47
N PHE A 108 17.28 -1.11 5.68
CA PHE A 108 17.33 0.17 6.39
C PHE A 108 16.73 1.28 5.53
N GLU A 109 17.10 1.33 4.25
CA GLU A 109 16.48 2.23 3.28
C GLU A 109 14.98 1.96 3.14
N ALA A 110 14.57 0.69 3.03
CA ALA A 110 13.17 0.33 2.95
C ALA A 110 12.38 0.80 4.18
N LEU A 111 12.91 0.58 5.39
CA LEU A 111 12.32 1.03 6.64
C LEU A 111 12.14 2.54 6.68
N TRP A 112 13.17 3.29 6.27
CA TRP A 112 13.14 4.75 6.25
C TRP A 112 12.06 5.29 5.31
N TRP A 113 11.99 4.77 4.09
CA TRP A 113 10.98 5.19 3.11
C TRP A 113 9.56 4.80 3.52
N PHE A 114 9.36 3.58 4.07
CA PHE A 114 8.06 3.19 4.60
C PHE A 114 7.65 4.06 5.79
N LYS A 115 8.57 4.44 6.66
CA LYS A 115 8.28 5.31 7.79
C LYS A 115 7.77 6.67 7.35
N LEU A 116 8.43 7.31 6.38
CA LEU A 116 7.99 8.59 5.81
C LEU A 116 6.57 8.50 5.22
N ALA A 117 6.27 7.45 4.48
CA ALA A 117 4.94 7.25 3.91
C ALA A 117 3.88 6.90 4.97
N ALA A 118 4.24 6.09 5.98
CA ALA A 118 3.36 5.67 7.05
C ALA A 118 2.96 6.83 7.98
N GLU A 119 3.89 7.75 8.26
CA GLU A 119 3.65 8.96 9.04
C GLU A 119 2.68 9.93 8.34
N GLN A 120 2.60 9.88 7.01
CA GLN A 120 1.59 10.59 6.21
C GLN A 120 0.24 9.88 6.17
N GLY A 121 0.09 8.75 6.84
CA GLY A 121 -1.15 7.97 6.86
C GLY A 121 -1.30 6.97 5.71
N TYR A 122 -0.26 6.68 4.92
CA TYR A 122 -0.39 5.73 3.81
C TYR A 122 -0.50 4.29 4.33
N GLY A 123 -1.69 3.72 4.27
CA GLY A 123 -2.04 2.44 4.92
C GLY A 123 -1.18 1.24 4.49
N GLN A 124 -0.79 1.16 3.22
CA GLN A 124 0.11 0.10 2.74
C GLN A 124 1.52 0.22 3.32
N ALA A 125 2.02 1.46 3.52
CA ALA A 125 3.31 1.69 4.17
C ALA A 125 3.24 1.35 5.67
N GLN A 126 2.14 1.70 6.34
CA GLN A 126 1.89 1.31 7.73
C GLN A 126 1.90 -0.22 7.89
N TYR A 127 1.25 -0.94 6.98
CA TYR A 127 1.29 -2.40 6.95
C TYR A 127 2.72 -2.94 6.79
N ASN A 128 3.47 -2.43 5.81
CA ASN A 128 4.84 -2.87 5.57
C ASN A 128 5.77 -2.53 6.74
N LEU A 129 5.58 -1.38 7.37
CA LEU A 129 6.33 -0.98 8.55
C LEU A 129 6.04 -1.92 9.73
N GLY A 130 4.79 -2.32 9.94
CA GLY A 130 4.40 -3.34 10.90
C GLY A 130 5.08 -4.70 10.64
N LEU A 131 5.17 -5.11 9.37
CA LEU A 131 5.91 -6.32 8.97
C LEU A 131 7.40 -6.22 9.31
N MET A 132 8.04 -5.08 9.03
CA MET A 132 9.46 -4.88 9.30
C MET A 132 9.77 -4.94 10.80
N TYR A 133 8.99 -4.28 11.64
CA TYR A 133 9.15 -4.37 13.09
C TYR A 133 8.87 -5.78 13.63
N SER A 134 7.88 -6.48 13.08
CA SER A 134 7.56 -7.85 13.54
C SER A 134 8.61 -8.90 13.15
N ARG A 135 9.43 -8.62 12.11
CA ARG A 135 10.45 -9.53 11.59
C ARG A 135 11.89 -9.12 11.92
N GLY A 136 12.08 -7.89 12.38
CA GLY A 136 13.42 -7.33 12.58
C GLY A 136 14.14 -7.02 11.26
N GLU A 137 13.40 -6.65 10.22
CA GLU A 137 13.96 -6.29 8.91
C GLU A 137 14.35 -4.80 8.92
N GLY A 138 15.65 -4.48 8.87
CA GLY A 138 16.16 -3.10 8.97
C GLY A 138 16.06 -2.48 10.37
N THR A 139 15.63 -3.24 11.36
CA THR A 139 15.51 -2.84 12.77
C THR A 139 15.55 -4.09 13.66
N SER A 140 15.58 -3.92 14.98
CA SER A 140 15.31 -5.02 15.91
C SER A 140 13.83 -5.39 15.91
N ILE A 141 13.50 -6.64 16.28
CA ILE A 141 12.09 -7.04 16.47
C ILE A 141 11.46 -6.19 17.56
N ASP A 142 10.35 -5.55 17.23
CA ASP A 142 9.53 -4.80 18.18
C ASP A 142 8.04 -5.04 17.88
N TYR A 143 7.46 -5.97 18.65
CA TYR A 143 6.05 -6.32 18.48
C TYR A 143 5.08 -5.21 18.94
N LYS A 144 5.48 -4.30 19.83
CA LYS A 144 4.63 -3.18 20.24
C LYS A 144 4.51 -2.16 19.12
N GLU A 145 5.63 -1.81 18.49
CA GLU A 145 5.61 -0.95 17.31
C GLU A 145 4.89 -1.64 16.14
N ALA A 146 5.10 -2.93 15.91
CA ALA A 146 4.36 -3.68 14.89
C ALA A 146 2.84 -3.61 15.12
N LEU A 147 2.38 -3.83 16.36
CA LEU A 147 0.97 -3.73 16.73
C LEU A 147 0.40 -2.35 16.42
N ARG A 148 1.10 -1.30 16.81
CA ARG A 148 0.69 0.10 16.58
C ARG A 148 0.49 0.38 15.08
N TRP A 149 1.45 -0.01 14.25
CA TRP A 149 1.37 0.22 12.80
C TRP A 149 0.30 -0.65 12.12
N TYR A 150 0.12 -1.90 12.57
CA TYR A 150 -0.97 -2.73 12.06
C TYR A 150 -2.35 -2.18 12.43
N LEU A 151 -2.55 -1.61 13.63
CA LEU A 151 -3.82 -0.98 14.00
C LEU A 151 -4.17 0.17 13.07
N LEU A 152 -3.23 1.10 12.83
CA LEU A 152 -3.43 2.23 11.90
C LEU A 152 -3.75 1.76 10.47
N SER A 153 -3.07 0.71 10.01
CA SER A 153 -3.30 0.12 8.70
C SER A 153 -4.65 -0.62 8.62
N ALA A 154 -5.05 -1.30 9.68
CA ALA A 154 -6.30 -2.05 9.77
C ALA A 154 -7.52 -1.13 9.72
N GLU A 155 -7.44 0.07 10.32
CA GLU A 155 -8.47 1.11 10.23
C GLU A 155 -8.71 1.55 8.77
N GLN A 156 -7.72 1.46 7.91
CA GLN A 156 -7.82 1.71 6.47
C GLN A 156 -8.22 0.46 5.66
N ARG A 157 -8.78 -0.54 6.33
CA ARG A 157 -9.25 -1.79 5.71
C ARG A 157 -8.18 -2.61 4.98
N ILE A 158 -6.90 -2.46 5.34
CA ILE A 158 -5.84 -3.32 4.82
C ILE A 158 -5.96 -4.70 5.45
N SER A 159 -6.53 -5.65 4.73
CA SER A 159 -6.87 -6.97 5.24
C SER A 159 -5.65 -7.79 5.71
N GLY A 160 -4.45 -7.52 5.14
CA GLY A 160 -3.19 -8.09 5.63
C GLY A 160 -2.85 -7.65 7.05
N ALA A 161 -3.04 -6.37 7.37
CA ALA A 161 -2.83 -5.83 8.72
C ALA A 161 -3.84 -6.43 9.71
N GLN A 162 -5.12 -6.51 9.32
CA GLN A 162 -6.18 -7.12 10.13
C GLN A 162 -5.86 -8.59 10.47
N SER A 163 -5.39 -9.37 9.47
CA SER A 163 -4.98 -10.76 9.70
C SER A 163 -3.78 -10.86 10.64
N ASN A 164 -2.80 -9.95 10.52
CA ASN A 164 -1.63 -9.93 11.40
C ASN A 164 -2.00 -9.51 12.84
N LEU A 165 -2.95 -8.58 13.02
CA LEU A 165 -3.50 -8.28 14.35
C LEU A 165 -4.11 -9.52 15.00
N GLY A 166 -4.90 -10.29 14.26
CA GLY A 166 -5.43 -11.56 14.73
C GLY A 166 -4.33 -12.51 15.22
N LEU A 167 -3.22 -12.63 14.47
CA LEU A 167 -2.07 -13.45 14.88
C LEU A 167 -1.37 -12.89 16.13
N MET A 168 -1.26 -11.55 16.26
CA MET A 168 -0.63 -10.93 17.43
C MET A 168 -1.43 -11.21 18.71
N TYR A 169 -2.74 -11.04 18.66
CA TYR A 169 -3.62 -11.37 19.79
C TYR A 169 -3.67 -12.89 20.09
N GLU A 170 -3.67 -13.75 19.05
CA GLU A 170 -3.63 -15.20 19.24
C GLU A 170 -2.38 -15.64 19.99
N LYS A 171 -1.23 -15.02 19.72
CA LYS A 171 0.08 -15.44 20.24
C LYS A 171 0.59 -14.59 21.40
N GLY A 172 -0.09 -13.49 21.75
CA GLY A 172 0.38 -12.56 22.77
C GLY A 172 1.65 -11.80 22.36
N LEU A 173 1.76 -11.40 21.07
CA LEU A 173 2.95 -10.70 20.54
C LEU A 173 2.76 -9.19 20.70
N GLY A 174 3.50 -8.57 21.61
CA GLY A 174 3.40 -7.13 21.92
C GLY A 174 2.10 -6.70 22.63
N VAL A 175 1.23 -7.64 22.92
CA VAL A 175 -0.08 -7.48 23.57
C VAL A 175 -0.39 -8.75 24.37
N GLU A 176 -1.26 -8.66 25.36
CA GLU A 176 -1.75 -9.85 26.08
C GLU A 176 -2.54 -10.76 25.12
N GLN A 177 -2.37 -12.10 25.29
CA GLN A 177 -3.09 -13.07 24.47
C GLN A 177 -4.61 -12.96 24.70
N ASP A 178 -5.36 -12.80 23.60
CA ASP A 178 -6.82 -12.71 23.63
C ASP A 178 -7.43 -13.38 22.40
N TYR A 179 -8.10 -14.52 22.60
CA TYR A 179 -8.74 -15.25 21.49
C TYR A 179 -10.00 -14.54 20.96
N VAL A 180 -10.67 -13.73 21.76
CA VAL A 180 -11.84 -12.95 21.31
C VAL A 180 -11.40 -11.84 20.36
N GLU A 181 -10.37 -11.08 20.73
CA GLU A 181 -9.77 -10.08 19.85
C GLU A 181 -9.14 -10.72 18.61
N ALA A 182 -8.45 -11.86 18.76
CA ALA A 182 -7.87 -12.58 17.63
C ALA A 182 -8.94 -13.00 16.61
N HIS A 183 -10.02 -13.62 17.08
CA HIS A 183 -11.12 -14.03 16.22
C HIS A 183 -11.80 -12.84 15.55
N LYS A 184 -12.07 -11.76 16.29
CA LYS A 184 -12.62 -10.51 15.75
C LYS A 184 -11.80 -10.03 14.54
N TRP A 185 -10.48 -9.90 14.72
CA TRP A 185 -9.61 -9.40 13.66
C TRP A 185 -9.47 -10.36 12.48
N PHE A 186 -9.46 -11.67 12.71
CA PHE A 186 -9.48 -12.66 11.64
C PHE A 186 -10.79 -12.62 10.85
N ASN A 187 -11.92 -12.44 11.53
CA ASN A 187 -13.23 -12.32 10.90
C ASN A 187 -13.30 -11.06 10.02
N ILE A 188 -12.88 -9.89 10.56
CA ILE A 188 -12.81 -8.64 9.81
C ILE A 188 -11.91 -8.80 8.57
N ALA A 189 -10.74 -9.42 8.72
CA ALA A 189 -9.84 -9.70 7.59
C ALA A 189 -10.53 -10.58 6.52
N GLY A 190 -11.25 -11.60 6.94
CA GLY A 190 -12.01 -12.48 6.07
C GLY A 190 -13.09 -11.76 5.27
N VAL A 191 -13.86 -10.88 5.92
CA VAL A 191 -14.87 -10.03 5.27
C VAL A 191 -14.22 -9.08 4.25
N ASN A 192 -13.03 -8.56 4.55
CA ASN A 192 -12.25 -7.71 3.64
C ASN A 192 -11.42 -8.50 2.62
N GLY A 193 -11.77 -9.77 2.36
CA GLY A 193 -11.21 -10.57 1.26
C GLY A 193 -9.92 -11.33 1.60
N ASN A 194 -9.48 -11.37 2.86
CA ASN A 194 -8.32 -12.16 3.27
C ASN A 194 -8.69 -13.62 3.57
N ALA A 195 -8.43 -14.52 2.62
CA ALA A 195 -8.73 -15.94 2.77
C ALA A 195 -8.02 -16.59 3.98
N THR A 196 -6.79 -16.13 4.30
CA THR A 196 -6.05 -16.63 5.47
C THR A 196 -6.72 -16.18 6.77
N GLY A 197 -7.20 -14.94 6.84
CA GLY A 197 -7.98 -14.44 7.98
C GLY A 197 -9.21 -15.30 8.24
N LYS A 198 -10.02 -15.55 7.19
CA LYS A 198 -11.18 -16.44 7.30
C LYS A 198 -10.82 -17.82 7.85
N LYS A 199 -9.79 -18.46 7.26
CA LYS A 199 -9.30 -19.78 7.72
C LYS A 199 -8.83 -19.74 9.17
N ASN A 200 -8.14 -18.70 9.59
CA ASN A 200 -7.66 -18.56 10.95
C ASN A 200 -8.80 -18.34 11.95
N ALA A 201 -9.87 -17.62 11.56
CA ALA A 201 -11.08 -17.52 12.38
C ALA A 201 -11.66 -18.91 12.67
N ASP A 202 -11.87 -19.75 11.64
CA ASP A 202 -12.38 -21.12 11.80
C ASP A 202 -11.47 -22.01 12.68
N ILE A 203 -10.17 -21.77 12.64
CA ILE A 203 -9.19 -22.53 13.44
C ILE A 203 -9.26 -22.12 14.91
N ILE A 204 -9.32 -20.80 15.20
CA ILE A 204 -9.28 -20.30 16.59
C ILE A 204 -10.58 -20.59 17.33
N GLU A 205 -11.72 -20.70 16.64
CA GLU A 205 -13.00 -21.09 17.25
C GLU A 205 -12.91 -22.40 18.02
N LYS A 206 -12.06 -23.35 17.56
CA LYS A 206 -11.84 -24.64 18.24
C LYS A 206 -11.17 -24.49 19.62
N LYS A 207 -10.61 -23.32 19.91
CA LYS A 207 -9.96 -22.98 21.19
C LYS A 207 -10.85 -22.11 22.08
N MET A 208 -12.04 -21.72 21.60
CA MET A 208 -12.93 -20.76 22.25
C MET A 208 -14.20 -21.41 22.79
N GLN A 209 -14.77 -20.82 23.82
CA GLN A 209 -16.11 -21.15 24.28
C GLN A 209 -17.19 -20.52 23.39
N PRO A 210 -18.38 -21.12 23.23
CA PRO A 210 -19.43 -20.57 22.37
C PRO A 210 -19.77 -19.09 22.64
N GLY A 211 -19.81 -18.68 23.92
CA GLY A 211 -20.04 -17.28 24.29
C GLY A 211 -18.96 -16.32 23.82
N GLN A 212 -17.69 -16.75 23.83
CA GLN A 212 -16.57 -15.94 23.30
C GLN A 212 -16.68 -15.75 21.79
N ILE A 213 -17.10 -16.77 21.05
CA ILE A 213 -17.31 -16.68 19.59
C ILE A 213 -18.41 -15.66 19.28
N ILE A 214 -19.54 -15.73 19.98
CA ILE A 214 -20.65 -14.78 19.82
C ILE A 214 -20.16 -13.34 20.09
N THR A 215 -19.42 -13.13 21.15
CA THR A 215 -18.84 -11.82 21.50
C THR A 215 -17.91 -11.33 20.39
N ALA A 216 -17.00 -12.17 19.91
CA ALA A 216 -16.04 -11.80 18.86
C ALA A 216 -16.73 -11.43 17.54
N ILE A 217 -17.75 -12.17 17.13
CA ILE A 217 -18.56 -11.85 15.94
C ILE A 217 -19.30 -10.52 16.11
N GLY A 218 -19.88 -10.28 17.31
CA GLY A 218 -20.52 -9.01 17.64
C GLY A 218 -19.55 -7.81 17.49
N LEU A 219 -18.38 -7.91 18.11
CA LEU A 219 -17.33 -6.88 18.03
C LEU A 219 -16.83 -6.66 16.59
N ALA A 220 -16.71 -7.72 15.80
CA ALA A 220 -16.32 -7.59 14.40
C ALA A 220 -17.38 -6.84 13.58
N ARG A 221 -18.66 -7.15 13.78
CA ARG A 221 -19.79 -6.47 13.14
C ARG A 221 -19.83 -4.99 13.50
N GLU A 222 -19.78 -4.66 14.80
CA GLU A 222 -19.75 -3.29 15.27
C GLU A 222 -18.58 -2.48 14.67
N TRP A 223 -17.42 -3.09 14.51
CA TRP A 223 -16.28 -2.43 13.89
C TRP A 223 -16.51 -2.17 12.39
N LEU A 224 -17.08 -3.15 11.68
CA LEU A 224 -17.37 -3.02 10.24
C LEU A 224 -18.45 -1.98 9.94
N GLU A 225 -19.40 -1.78 10.85
CA GLU A 225 -20.51 -0.81 10.71
C GLU A 225 -20.06 0.64 11.02
N LYS A 226 -18.96 0.84 11.75
CA LYS A 226 -18.43 2.19 12.09
C LYS A 226 -17.61 2.85 10.98
N LEU A 227 -17.26 2.12 9.94
CA LEU A 227 -16.42 2.55 8.81
C LEU A 227 -17.19 2.52 7.48
#